data_d98d801709986f1d64e3e67efff81921
#
_entry.id   d98d801709986f1d64e3e67efff81921
#
_cell.length_a   1.000
_cell.length_b   1.000
_cell.length_c   1.000
_cell.angle_alpha   90.00
_cell.angle_beta   90.00
_cell.angle_gamma   90.00
#
_symmetry.space_group_name_H-M   'P 1'
#
loop_
_entity.id
_entity.type
_entity.pdbx_description
1 polymer ?
#
loop_
_entity_poly.entity_id
_entity_poly.type
_entity_poly.pdbx_seq_one_letter_code
_entity_poly.pdbx_strand_id
1 'polypeptide(L)'
;MSQANVEIVRRWWASLEAGELPFDLTDENVQIDNIEQPVVEGAYHGHDGLRGWWQDFAEAFEDIHFEVLEYTALNEQRVLTENRSRGHFRETGLPIDLRWASIFSVRDGKVVHAAGYLSSRKALEAVGLGE
;
A
#
# COMPACT_ATOMS: atom_id res chain seq x y z
N MET A 1 -6.60 -17.00 -9.37
CA MET A 1 -7.56 -16.11 -10.01
C MET A 1 -7.56 -14.74 -9.33
N SER A 2 -8.01 -13.73 -10.04
CA SER A 2 -8.02 -12.35 -9.56
C SER A 2 -8.71 -12.17 -8.23
N GLN A 3 -9.83 -12.87 -8.01
CA GLN A 3 -10.59 -12.75 -6.78
C GLN A 3 -9.79 -13.24 -5.57
N ALA A 4 -9.01 -14.27 -5.74
CA ALA A 4 -8.16 -14.78 -4.68
C ALA A 4 -7.07 -13.73 -4.32
N ASN A 5 -6.54 -13.04 -5.33
CA ASN A 5 -5.54 -12.01 -5.09
C ASN A 5 -6.13 -10.78 -4.41
N VAL A 6 -7.36 -10.41 -4.78
CA VAL A 6 -8.06 -9.32 -4.10
C VAL A 6 -8.22 -9.66 -2.61
N GLU A 7 -8.53 -10.91 -2.30
CA GLU A 7 -8.68 -11.32 -0.91
C GLU A 7 -7.37 -11.24 -0.14
N ILE A 8 -6.26 -11.62 -0.78
CA ILE A 8 -4.93 -11.49 -0.17
C ILE A 8 -4.64 -10.02 0.18
N VAL A 9 -4.90 -9.12 -0.77
CA VAL A 9 -4.64 -7.69 -0.54
C VAL A 9 -5.57 -7.13 0.53
N ARG A 10 -6.82 -7.58 0.56
CA ARG A 10 -7.77 -7.16 1.60
C ARG A 10 -7.27 -7.55 2.99
N ARG A 11 -6.77 -8.76 3.13
CA ARG A 11 -6.25 -9.26 4.41
C ARG A 11 -4.96 -8.52 4.80
N TRP A 12 -4.16 -8.17 3.80
CA TRP A 12 -2.93 -7.41 4.01
C TRP A 12 -3.25 -6.05 4.66
N TRP A 13 -4.19 -5.31 4.08
CA TRP A 13 -4.61 -4.02 4.62
C TRP A 13 -5.29 -4.16 5.99
N ALA A 14 -6.09 -5.20 6.17
CA ALA A 14 -6.76 -5.44 7.45
C ALA A 14 -5.77 -5.70 8.58
N SER A 15 -4.67 -6.37 8.27
CA SER A 15 -3.63 -6.62 9.25
C SER A 15 -2.99 -5.31 9.71
N LEU A 16 -2.67 -4.42 8.77
CA LEU A 16 -2.12 -3.11 9.11
C LEU A 16 -3.08 -2.30 9.97
N GLU A 17 -4.37 -2.30 9.63
CA GLU A 17 -5.37 -1.59 10.44
C GLU A 17 -5.45 -2.14 11.85
N ALA A 18 -5.21 -3.42 12.02
CA ALA A 18 -5.20 -4.04 13.33
C ALA A 18 -3.90 -3.80 14.10
N GLY A 19 -2.94 -3.10 13.49
CA GLY A 19 -1.67 -2.81 14.12
C GLY A 19 -0.64 -3.92 14.00
N GLU A 20 -0.84 -4.84 13.06
CA GLU A 20 0.06 -5.97 12.85
C GLU A 20 0.62 -5.95 11.44
N LEU A 21 1.93 -6.12 11.34
CA LEU A 21 2.56 -6.21 10.02
C LEU A 21 2.22 -7.55 9.38
N PRO A 22 1.78 -7.56 8.11
CA PRO A 22 1.29 -8.77 7.45
C PRO A 22 2.43 -9.61 6.86
N PHE A 23 3.36 -10.06 7.70
CA PHE A 23 4.50 -10.85 7.23
C PHE A 23 4.06 -12.15 6.57
N ASP A 24 3.00 -12.77 7.08
CA ASP A 24 2.51 -14.05 6.54
C ASP A 24 1.98 -13.93 5.12
N LEU A 25 1.57 -12.73 4.73
CA LEU A 25 1.01 -12.47 3.40
C LEU A 25 2.02 -11.77 2.50
N THR A 26 3.26 -11.60 2.93
CA THR A 26 4.26 -10.83 2.24
C THR A 26 5.47 -11.70 1.94
N ASP A 27 5.89 -11.71 0.67
CA ASP A 27 7.09 -12.45 0.27
C ASP A 27 8.32 -11.90 0.99
N GLU A 28 9.26 -12.77 1.31
CA GLU A 28 10.47 -12.35 2.00
C GLU A 28 11.36 -11.43 1.17
N ASN A 29 11.14 -11.40 -0.14
CA ASN A 29 11.88 -10.53 -1.06
C ASN A 29 11.00 -9.42 -1.62
N VAL A 30 9.95 -9.04 -0.91
CA VAL A 30 9.01 -8.02 -1.35
C VAL A 30 9.74 -6.71 -1.68
N GLN A 31 9.23 -6.02 -2.70
CA GLN A 31 9.68 -4.67 -3.04
C GLN A 31 8.53 -3.72 -2.80
N ILE A 32 8.76 -2.67 -2.03
CA ILE A 32 7.75 -1.64 -1.75
C ILE A 32 8.29 -0.30 -2.23
N ASP A 33 7.56 0.33 -3.15
CA ASP A 33 7.97 1.59 -3.77
C ASP A 33 6.94 2.67 -3.50
N ASN A 34 7.35 3.74 -2.80
CA ASN A 34 6.51 4.91 -2.63
C ASN A 34 6.86 5.88 -3.75
N ILE A 35 6.26 5.67 -4.92
CA ILE A 35 6.64 6.40 -6.12
C ILE A 35 6.20 7.85 -6.07
N GLU A 36 4.99 8.08 -5.56
CA GLU A 36 4.42 9.44 -5.53
C GLU A 36 3.83 9.78 -4.17
N GLN A 37 4.46 9.33 -3.10
CA GLN A 37 3.99 9.69 -1.75
C GLN A 37 4.56 11.04 -1.35
N PRO A 38 3.73 11.95 -0.84
CA PRO A 38 4.20 13.30 -0.53
C PRO A 38 5.07 13.40 0.73
N VAL A 39 4.96 12.46 1.65
CA VAL A 39 5.66 12.54 2.93
C VAL A 39 6.68 11.43 3.11
N VAL A 40 6.26 10.19 2.82
CA VAL A 40 7.13 9.02 2.96
C VAL A 40 7.46 8.55 1.55
N GLU A 41 8.72 8.71 1.16
CA GLU A 41 9.13 8.32 -0.18
C GLU A 41 10.32 7.38 -0.11
N GLY A 42 10.56 6.67 -1.21
CA GLY A 42 11.69 5.77 -1.32
C GLY A 42 11.26 4.34 -1.61
N ALA A 43 12.23 3.46 -1.56
CA ALA A 43 12.04 2.05 -1.86
C ALA A 43 12.48 1.22 -0.66
N TYR A 44 11.72 0.17 -0.39
CA TYR A 44 11.98 -0.74 0.73
C TYR A 44 12.02 -2.16 0.21
N HIS A 45 12.87 -2.99 0.79
CA HIS A 45 13.05 -4.35 0.30
C HIS A 45 12.97 -5.35 1.45
N GLY A 46 12.24 -6.44 1.23
CA GLY A 46 12.13 -7.55 2.16
C GLY A 46 11.28 -7.25 3.38
N HIS A 47 11.26 -8.18 4.31
CA HIS A 47 10.50 -8.00 5.55
C HIS A 47 11.06 -6.85 6.39
N ASP A 48 12.37 -6.66 6.38
CA ASP A 48 12.97 -5.50 7.05
C ASP A 48 12.52 -4.20 6.40
N GLY A 49 12.36 -4.22 5.08
CA GLY A 49 11.83 -3.07 4.36
C GLY A 49 10.39 -2.78 4.74
N LEU A 50 9.59 -3.81 4.91
CA LEU A 50 8.20 -3.63 5.36
C LEU A 50 8.15 -2.99 6.74
N ARG A 51 9.03 -3.43 7.66
CA ARG A 51 9.13 -2.79 8.97
C ARG A 51 9.52 -1.33 8.85
N GLY A 52 10.51 -1.02 8.02
CA GLY A 52 10.99 0.34 7.82
C GLY A 52 9.92 1.24 7.22
N TRP A 53 9.18 0.74 6.24
CA TRP A 53 8.07 1.46 5.62
C TRP A 53 7.02 1.85 6.67
N TRP A 54 6.61 0.88 7.49
CA TRP A 54 5.63 1.13 8.54
C TRP A 54 6.16 2.09 9.59
N GLN A 55 7.43 1.92 9.98
CA GLN A 55 8.06 2.79 10.95
C GLN A 55 8.13 4.24 10.47
N ASP A 56 8.45 4.43 9.19
CA ASP A 56 8.50 5.78 8.62
C ASP A 56 7.13 6.45 8.65
N PHE A 57 6.07 5.70 8.38
CA PHE A 57 4.71 6.23 8.53
C PHE A 57 4.41 6.57 10.00
N ALA A 58 4.78 5.70 10.92
CA ALA A 58 4.51 5.91 12.34
C ALA A 58 5.28 7.11 12.88
N GLU A 59 6.45 7.40 12.33
CA GLU A 59 7.23 8.57 12.73
C GLU A 59 6.68 9.86 12.16
N ALA A 60 6.07 9.80 10.99
CA ALA A 60 5.54 10.99 10.33
C ALA A 60 4.15 11.36 10.81
N PHE A 61 3.35 10.38 11.22
CA PHE A 61 1.94 10.60 11.53
C PHE A 61 1.52 10.02 12.87
N GLU A 62 0.53 10.67 13.49
CA GLU A 62 -0.18 10.13 14.66
C GLU A 62 -1.58 9.73 14.23
N ASP A 63 -2.11 8.68 14.88
CA ASP A 63 -3.49 8.24 14.64
C ASP A 63 -3.78 8.01 13.17
N ILE A 64 -2.80 7.43 12.46
CA ILE A 64 -2.96 7.18 11.03
C ILE A 64 -3.87 5.96 10.82
N HIS A 65 -4.87 6.14 9.95
CA HIS A 65 -5.80 5.08 9.58
C HIS A 65 -5.85 4.99 8.07
N PHE A 66 -5.85 3.76 7.58
CA PHE A 66 -5.95 3.48 6.15
C PHE A 66 -7.30 2.84 5.88
N GLU A 67 -8.00 3.39 4.91
CA GLU A 67 -9.26 2.83 4.45
C GLU A 67 -9.14 2.53 2.97
N VAL A 68 -9.48 1.31 2.57
CA VAL A 68 -9.49 0.98 1.14
C VAL A 68 -10.90 1.19 0.64
N LEU A 69 -11.03 2.10 -0.31
CA LEU A 69 -12.33 2.49 -0.87
C LEU A 69 -12.77 1.53 -1.97
N GLU A 70 -11.81 0.99 -2.72
CA GLU A 70 -12.13 0.11 -3.83
C GLU A 70 -10.96 -0.82 -4.13
N TYR A 71 -11.27 -2.06 -4.51
CA TYR A 71 -10.31 -3.06 -4.99
C TYR A 71 -10.65 -3.39 -6.43
N THR A 72 -9.67 -3.37 -7.32
CA THR A 72 -9.86 -3.71 -8.72
C THR A 72 -8.78 -4.67 -9.17
N ALA A 73 -9.18 -5.87 -9.58
CA ALA A 73 -8.25 -6.83 -10.16
C ALA A 73 -7.90 -6.36 -11.57
N LEU A 74 -6.62 -6.07 -11.83
CA LEU A 74 -6.17 -5.58 -13.12
C LEU A 74 -5.83 -6.73 -14.07
N ASN A 75 -5.27 -7.79 -13.52
CA ASN A 75 -4.92 -9.00 -14.27
C ASN A 75 -4.75 -10.13 -13.27
N GLU A 76 -4.13 -11.23 -13.66
CA GLU A 76 -4.01 -12.39 -12.79
C GLU A 76 -3.06 -12.19 -11.61
N GLN A 77 -2.25 -11.16 -11.63
CA GLN A 77 -1.27 -10.92 -10.58
C GLN A 77 -1.43 -9.57 -9.87
N ARG A 78 -2.07 -8.59 -10.50
CA ARG A 78 -2.10 -7.23 -9.98
C ARG A 78 -3.48 -6.80 -9.50
N VAL A 79 -3.47 -6.12 -8.36
CA VAL A 79 -4.68 -5.55 -7.76
C VAL A 79 -4.43 -4.07 -7.50
N LEU A 80 -5.33 -3.24 -8.00
CA LEU A 80 -5.34 -1.81 -7.72
C LEU A 80 -6.19 -1.56 -6.48
N THR A 81 -5.70 -0.76 -5.56
CA THR A 81 -6.52 -0.30 -4.44
C THR A 81 -6.59 1.22 -4.46
N GLU A 82 -7.79 1.76 -4.21
CA GLU A 82 -7.96 3.17 -3.95
C GLU A 82 -8.05 3.34 -2.45
N ASN A 83 -7.20 4.19 -1.90
CA ASN A 83 -7.03 4.32 -0.47
C ASN A 83 -7.33 5.73 0.01
N ARG A 84 -7.72 5.82 1.27
CA ARG A 84 -7.84 7.08 1.96
C ARG A 84 -7.08 6.96 3.27
N SER A 85 -6.17 7.89 3.53
CA SER A 85 -5.40 7.92 4.76
C SER A 85 -5.79 9.15 5.55
N ARG A 86 -6.09 8.97 6.83
CA ARG A 86 -6.46 10.05 7.73
C ARG A 86 -5.66 9.95 9.01
N GLY A 87 -5.27 11.09 9.55
CA GLY A 87 -4.50 11.16 10.76
C GLY A 87 -4.00 12.57 10.96
N HIS A 88 -2.88 12.69 11.63
CA HIS A 88 -2.28 14.00 11.92
C HIS A 88 -0.78 13.91 11.73
N PHE A 89 -0.18 14.99 11.21
CA PHE A 89 1.27 15.10 11.18
C PHE A 89 1.76 15.17 12.62
N ARG A 90 2.70 14.31 12.96
CA ARG A 90 3.21 14.25 14.33
C ARG A 90 3.91 15.54 14.73
N GLU A 91 4.64 16.14 13.80
CA GLU A 91 5.44 17.33 14.08
C GLU A 91 4.58 18.58 14.29
N THR A 92 3.52 18.76 13.53
CA THR A 92 2.71 19.96 13.57
C THR A 92 1.32 19.78 14.18
N GLY A 93 0.84 18.54 14.26
CA GLY A 93 -0.52 18.26 14.68
C GLY A 93 -1.57 18.58 13.65
N LEU A 94 -1.16 19.02 12.45
CA LEU A 94 -2.13 19.32 11.40
C LEU A 94 -2.77 18.04 10.87
N PRO A 95 -4.08 18.09 10.55
CA PRO A 95 -4.75 16.91 10.04
C PRO A 95 -4.32 16.59 8.62
N ILE A 96 -4.34 15.30 8.30
CA ILE A 96 -4.15 14.84 6.94
C ILE A 96 -5.35 14.00 6.54
N ASP A 97 -5.79 14.18 5.30
CA ASP A 97 -6.86 13.40 4.69
C ASP A 97 -6.49 13.29 3.22
N LEU A 98 -5.92 12.16 2.85
CA LEU A 98 -5.30 11.99 1.55
C LEU A 98 -5.87 10.78 0.84
N ARG A 99 -6.28 10.99 -0.42
CA ARG A 99 -6.64 9.88 -1.32
C ARG A 99 -5.43 9.56 -2.18
N TRP A 100 -5.18 8.27 -2.32
CA TRP A 100 -4.05 7.79 -3.10
C TRP A 100 -4.36 6.38 -3.57
N ALA A 101 -3.46 5.80 -4.35
CA ALA A 101 -3.70 4.48 -4.91
C ALA A 101 -2.45 3.63 -4.77
N SER A 102 -2.64 2.33 -4.76
CA SER A 102 -1.52 1.41 -4.79
C SER A 102 -1.81 0.27 -5.73
N ILE A 103 -0.73 -0.31 -6.27
CA ILE A 103 -0.82 -1.52 -7.06
C ILE A 103 -0.01 -2.59 -6.34
N PHE A 104 -0.69 -3.68 -6.06
CA PHE A 104 -0.09 -4.86 -5.42
C PHE A 104 0.07 -5.94 -6.46
N SER A 105 1.25 -6.55 -6.49
CA SER A 105 1.47 -7.76 -7.27
C SER A 105 1.50 -8.93 -6.32
N VAL A 106 0.72 -9.96 -6.61
CA VAL A 106 0.56 -11.14 -5.74
C VAL A 106 1.01 -12.36 -6.53
N ARG A 107 1.83 -13.19 -5.89
CA ARG A 107 2.29 -14.45 -6.48
C ARG A 107 2.32 -15.51 -5.39
N ASP A 108 1.73 -16.67 -5.69
CA ASP A 108 1.70 -17.81 -4.75
C ASP A 108 1.13 -17.41 -3.39
N GLY A 109 0.08 -16.57 -3.40
CA GLY A 109 -0.61 -16.18 -2.19
C GLY A 109 0.11 -15.13 -1.36
N LYS A 110 1.17 -14.49 -1.90
CA LYS A 110 1.93 -13.50 -1.17
C LYS A 110 2.14 -12.25 -2.00
N VAL A 111 2.14 -11.11 -1.33
CA VAL A 111 2.47 -9.84 -1.97
C VAL A 111 3.97 -9.83 -2.26
N VAL A 112 4.32 -9.66 -3.54
CA VAL A 112 5.72 -9.60 -3.97
C VAL A 112 6.15 -8.18 -4.33
N HIS A 113 5.19 -7.30 -4.61
CA HIS A 113 5.47 -5.90 -4.95
C HIS A 113 4.27 -5.05 -4.56
N ALA A 114 4.55 -3.88 -4.02
CA ALA A 114 3.52 -2.89 -3.72
C ALA A 114 4.07 -1.52 -4.09
N ALA A 115 3.31 -0.75 -4.86
CA ALA A 115 3.73 0.58 -5.29
C ALA A 115 2.63 1.59 -5.00
N GLY A 116 3.01 2.75 -4.48
CA GLY A 116 2.06 3.81 -4.13
C GLY A 116 2.11 4.96 -5.13
N TYR A 117 0.94 5.49 -5.46
CA TYR A 117 0.76 6.55 -6.45
C TYR A 117 -0.22 7.60 -5.91
N LEU A 118 -0.15 8.81 -6.45
CA LEU A 118 -1.03 9.89 -6.01
C LEU A 118 -2.49 9.69 -6.42
N SER A 119 -2.74 8.93 -7.49
CA SER A 119 -4.11 8.68 -7.96
C SER A 119 -4.19 7.35 -8.68
N SER A 120 -5.41 6.84 -8.82
CA SER A 120 -5.66 5.63 -9.60
C SER A 120 -5.24 5.81 -11.06
N ARG A 121 -5.47 6.99 -11.62
CA ARG A 121 -5.08 7.26 -13.00
C ARG A 121 -3.58 7.11 -13.18
N LYS A 122 -2.80 7.71 -12.28
CA LYS A 122 -1.33 7.62 -12.36
C LYS A 122 -0.85 6.19 -12.15
N ALA A 123 -1.50 5.45 -11.26
CA ALA A 123 -1.17 4.05 -11.03
C ALA A 123 -1.41 3.22 -12.30
N LEU A 124 -2.55 3.43 -12.96
CA LEU A 124 -2.86 2.69 -14.18
C LEU A 124 -1.91 3.05 -15.32
N GLU A 125 -1.54 4.31 -15.45
CA GLU A 125 -0.56 4.74 -16.45
C GLU A 125 0.78 4.06 -16.24
N ALA A 126 1.20 3.93 -14.99
CA ALA A 126 2.50 3.36 -14.66
C ALA A 126 2.62 1.89 -15.07
N VAL A 127 1.51 1.16 -15.09
CA VAL A 127 1.52 -0.25 -15.50
C VAL A 127 0.98 -0.45 -16.92
N GLY A 128 0.86 0.65 -17.70
CA GLY A 128 0.48 0.57 -19.10
C GLY A 128 -1.00 0.34 -19.36
N LEU A 129 -1.86 0.57 -18.37
CA LEU A 129 -3.30 0.34 -18.47
C LEU A 129 -4.11 1.64 -18.48
N GLY A 130 -3.44 2.79 -18.35
CA GLY A 130 -4.11 4.09 -18.38
C GLY A 130 -4.44 4.52 -19.80
N GLU A 131 -5.44 5.38 -19.91
CA GLU A 131 -5.86 5.95 -21.18
C GLU A 131 -5.10 7.23 -21.48
#